data_6243a596a5c4647ba1317cd870af9ef7
#
_entry.id   6243a596a5c4647ba1317cd870af9ef7
#
_cell.length_a   1.000
_cell.length_b   1.000
_cell.length_c   1.000
_cell.angle_alpha   90.00
_cell.angle_beta   90.00
_cell.angle_gamma   90.00
#
_symmetry.space_group_name_H-M   'P 1'
#
loop_
_entity.id
_entity.type
_entity.pdbx_description
1 polymer ?
#
loop_
_entity_poly.entity_id
_entity_poly.type
_entity_poly.pdbx_seq_one_letter_code
_entity_poly.pdbx_strand_id
1 'polypeptide(L)'
;TVENAVVWLSSLNVDLATVHLSMGRSTLEKIADKGVGILGVSLLTSAIPDECKRIYGGSPADTLHKLFGEARETGITGVVCSPQDLRLLDQIDPGRTLLRVCPGIRGWKDDKMDQQRTMSTAEAVSEGANLLVVGRPIVGRTDYLNAANLILNEISRTNQGIADI
;
A
#
# COMPACT_ATOMS: atom_id res chain seq x y z
N THR A 1 4.09 21.81 10.40
CA THR A 1 4.92 20.91 9.58
C THR A 1 4.43 19.46 9.70
N VAL A 2 4.83 18.57 8.80
CA VAL A 2 4.47 17.15 8.83
C VAL A 2 4.94 16.50 10.14
N GLU A 3 6.15 16.83 10.60
CA GLU A 3 6.68 16.31 11.87
C GLU A 3 5.76 16.66 13.05
N ASN A 4 5.32 17.90 13.17
CA ASN A 4 4.40 18.30 14.24
C ASN A 4 3.05 17.56 14.15
N ALA A 5 2.55 17.31 12.94
CA ALA A 5 1.33 16.53 12.74
C ALA A 5 1.50 15.08 13.22
N VAL A 6 2.64 14.43 12.92
CA VAL A 6 2.92 13.07 13.37
C VAL A 6 3.06 13.00 14.90
N VAL A 7 3.74 13.96 15.53
CA VAL A 7 3.83 14.07 17.00
C VAL A 7 2.44 14.24 17.62
N TRP A 8 1.58 15.03 17.00
CA TRP A 8 0.21 15.19 17.49
C TRP A 8 -0.60 13.89 17.34
N LEU A 9 -0.48 13.18 16.21
CA LEU A 9 -1.11 11.87 16.02
C LEU A 9 -0.66 10.84 17.05
N SER A 10 0.61 10.85 17.43
CA SER A 10 1.13 10.01 18.52
C SER A 10 0.41 10.26 19.83
N SER A 11 0.10 11.52 20.16
CA SER A 11 -0.65 11.86 21.38
C SER A 11 -2.11 11.39 21.37
N LEU A 12 -2.64 11.03 20.20
CA LEU A 12 -3.98 10.47 20.02
C LEU A 12 -4.00 8.94 20.00
N ASN A 13 -2.87 8.27 20.26
CA ASN A 13 -2.69 6.82 20.17
C ASN A 13 -3.08 6.25 18.79
N VAL A 14 -2.69 6.96 17.72
CA VAL A 14 -2.84 6.46 16.34
C VAL A 14 -1.74 5.45 16.06
N ASP A 15 -2.10 4.25 15.59
CA ASP A 15 -1.15 3.18 15.28
C ASP A 15 -0.39 3.45 13.98
N LEU A 16 -1.10 3.86 12.93
CA LEU A 16 -0.55 4.02 11.58
C LEU A 16 -1.03 5.33 10.94
N ALA A 17 -0.12 6.02 10.25
CA ALA A 17 -0.44 7.22 9.47
C ALA A 17 0.20 7.15 8.09
N THR A 18 -0.50 7.67 7.07
CA THR A 18 0.01 7.71 5.70
C THR A 18 0.66 9.06 5.38
N VAL A 19 1.77 9.01 4.66
CA VAL A 19 2.45 10.17 4.09
C VAL A 19 2.90 9.84 2.65
N HIS A 20 3.02 10.83 1.79
CA HIS A 20 3.59 10.57 0.46
C HIS A 20 5.12 10.41 0.52
N LEU A 21 5.67 9.39 -0.14
CA LEU A 21 7.13 9.19 -0.23
C LEU A 21 7.83 10.34 -0.96
N SER A 22 7.12 11.05 -1.83
CA SER A 22 7.63 12.23 -2.54
C SER A 22 7.99 13.42 -1.65
N MET A 23 7.71 13.36 -0.33
CA MET A 23 8.16 14.42 0.60
C MET A 23 9.67 14.41 0.85
N GLY A 24 10.36 13.37 0.42
CA GLY A 24 11.81 13.25 0.45
C GLY A 24 12.37 12.62 1.74
N ARG A 25 13.51 11.99 1.56
CA ARG A 25 14.22 11.19 2.58
C ARG A 25 14.38 11.90 3.92
N SER A 26 14.89 13.14 3.92
CA SER A 26 15.14 13.89 5.16
C SER A 26 13.89 14.10 6.03
N THR A 27 12.71 14.24 5.40
CA THR A 27 11.45 14.36 6.14
C THR A 27 11.00 12.99 6.68
N LEU A 28 11.14 11.94 5.87
CA LEU A 28 10.79 10.57 6.27
C LEU A 28 11.61 10.12 7.48
N GLU A 29 12.94 10.33 7.47
CA GLU A 29 13.83 10.02 8.59
C GLU A 29 13.41 10.73 9.91
N LYS A 30 12.97 12.00 9.82
CA LYS A 30 12.53 12.77 10.98
C LYS A 30 11.24 12.26 11.60
N ILE A 31 10.36 11.63 10.81
CA ILE A 31 9.06 11.17 11.29
C ILE A 31 9.00 9.68 11.58
N ALA A 32 9.98 8.90 11.14
CA ALA A 32 10.00 7.44 11.27
C ALA A 32 9.94 6.95 12.73
N ASP A 33 10.48 7.73 13.66
CA ASP A 33 10.59 7.39 15.11
C ASP A 33 9.83 8.38 15.99
N LYS A 34 8.55 8.62 15.71
CA LYS A 34 7.71 9.56 16.48
C LYS A 34 6.52 8.89 17.18
N GLY A 35 6.60 7.54 17.39
CA GLY A 35 5.56 6.81 18.11
C GLY A 35 4.29 6.52 17.28
N VAL A 36 4.33 6.76 15.96
CA VAL A 36 3.28 6.38 15.00
C VAL A 36 3.93 5.62 13.87
N GLY A 37 3.40 4.47 13.50
CA GLY A 37 3.87 3.73 12.34
C GLY A 37 3.60 4.51 11.04
N ILE A 38 4.65 4.82 10.29
CA ILE A 38 4.54 5.60 9.05
C ILE A 38 4.42 4.68 7.85
N LEU A 39 3.36 4.88 7.06
CA LEU A 39 3.13 4.21 5.79
C LEU A 39 3.37 5.19 4.64
N GLY A 40 4.42 4.95 3.86
CA GLY A 40 4.79 5.77 2.73
C GLY A 40 3.96 5.45 1.48
N VAL A 41 3.11 6.38 1.05
CA VAL A 41 2.36 6.24 -0.21
C VAL A 41 3.30 6.42 -1.39
N SER A 42 3.38 5.42 -2.24
CA SER A 42 4.21 5.41 -3.45
C SER A 42 3.52 6.14 -4.62
N LEU A 43 3.51 5.58 -5.81
CA LEU A 43 2.73 6.11 -6.92
C LEU A 43 1.25 5.77 -6.75
N LEU A 44 0.38 6.70 -7.09
CA LEU A 44 -1.05 6.47 -7.13
C LEU A 44 -1.37 5.39 -8.19
N THR A 45 -2.36 4.55 -7.90
CA THR A 45 -2.82 3.50 -8.83
C THR A 45 -3.39 4.05 -10.15
N SER A 46 -3.73 5.34 -10.17
CA SER A 46 -4.19 6.10 -11.34
C SER A 46 -3.07 6.82 -12.10
N ALA A 47 -1.82 6.80 -11.60
CA ALA A 47 -0.72 7.51 -12.24
C ALA A 47 -0.43 6.96 -13.64
N ILE A 48 -0.42 7.85 -14.62
CA ILE A 48 -0.08 7.54 -16.01
C ILE A 48 1.41 7.84 -16.28
N PRO A 49 2.04 7.12 -17.24
CA PRO A 49 3.48 7.26 -17.51
C PRO A 49 3.93 8.69 -17.79
N ASP A 50 3.17 9.46 -18.54
CA ASP A 50 3.53 10.85 -18.90
C ASP A 50 3.51 11.78 -17.69
N GLU A 51 2.54 11.60 -16.77
CA GLU A 51 2.50 12.35 -15.51
C GLU A 51 3.68 11.97 -14.61
N CYS A 52 3.99 10.68 -14.52
CA CYS A 52 5.12 10.20 -13.75
C CYS A 52 6.44 10.82 -14.25
N LYS A 53 6.65 10.83 -15.57
CA LYS A 53 7.81 11.46 -16.19
C LYS A 53 7.87 12.98 -15.91
N ARG A 54 6.73 13.67 -15.98
CA ARG A 54 6.64 15.11 -15.73
C ARG A 54 6.91 15.47 -14.26
N ILE A 55 6.40 14.68 -13.32
CA ILE A 55 6.48 14.98 -11.88
C ILE A 55 7.81 14.47 -11.28
N TYR A 56 8.24 13.27 -11.66
CA TYR A 56 9.36 12.57 -11.04
C TYR A 56 10.60 12.45 -11.95
N GLY A 57 10.50 12.81 -13.22
CA GLY A 57 11.60 12.79 -14.18
C GLY A 57 11.95 11.40 -14.73
N GLY A 58 11.19 10.35 -14.39
CA GLY A 58 11.46 8.97 -14.78
C GLY A 58 10.23 8.17 -15.18
N SER A 59 10.43 6.92 -15.58
CA SER A 59 9.34 5.98 -15.79
C SER A 59 8.67 5.62 -14.45
N PRO A 60 7.44 5.06 -14.46
CA PRO A 60 6.82 4.54 -13.23
C PRO A 60 7.69 3.52 -12.49
N ALA A 61 8.36 2.62 -13.21
CA ALA A 61 9.23 1.61 -12.62
C ALA A 61 10.46 2.22 -11.93
N ASP A 62 11.15 3.16 -12.60
CA ASP A 62 12.31 3.87 -12.02
C ASP A 62 11.90 4.67 -10.78
N THR A 63 10.75 5.34 -10.86
CA THR A 63 10.21 6.12 -9.75
C THR A 63 9.88 5.24 -8.56
N LEU A 64 9.19 4.12 -8.78
CA LEU A 64 8.87 3.15 -7.73
C LEU A 64 10.13 2.57 -7.10
N HIS A 65 11.12 2.20 -7.92
CA HIS A 65 12.39 1.69 -7.42
C HIS A 65 13.06 2.68 -6.45
N LYS A 66 13.12 3.95 -6.84
CA LYS A 66 13.66 5.02 -5.99
C LYS A 66 12.85 5.20 -4.70
N LEU A 67 11.54 5.33 -4.80
CA LEU A 67 10.65 5.57 -3.65
C LEU A 67 10.68 4.39 -2.65
N PHE A 68 10.69 3.16 -3.12
CA PHE A 68 10.79 1.98 -2.26
C PHE A 68 12.17 1.86 -1.60
N GLY A 69 13.25 2.22 -2.32
CA GLY A 69 14.59 2.31 -1.75
C GLY A 69 14.64 3.32 -0.60
N GLU A 70 14.12 4.52 -0.81
CA GLU A 70 14.03 5.54 0.24
C GLU A 70 13.18 5.06 1.42
N ALA A 71 12.03 4.42 1.19
CA ALA A 71 11.20 3.89 2.25
C ALA A 71 11.95 2.90 3.14
N ARG A 72 12.68 1.95 2.52
CA ARG A 72 13.48 0.96 3.24
C ARG A 72 14.62 1.58 4.05
N GLU A 73 15.32 2.56 3.48
CA GLU A 73 16.48 3.19 4.11
C GLU A 73 16.12 4.16 5.25
N THR A 74 14.93 4.74 5.24
CA THR A 74 14.48 5.71 6.24
C THR A 74 13.86 5.08 7.49
N GLY A 75 13.67 3.77 7.51
CA GLY A 75 13.14 3.04 8.67
C GLY A 75 11.65 3.29 8.94
N ILE A 76 10.88 3.77 7.96
CA ILE A 76 9.43 3.87 8.09
C ILE A 76 8.80 2.46 8.17
N THR A 77 7.60 2.37 8.73
CA THR A 77 6.94 1.10 9.04
C THR A 77 6.54 0.30 7.81
N GLY A 78 6.15 0.98 6.72
CA GLY A 78 5.69 0.28 5.53
C GLY A 78 5.37 1.20 4.36
N VAL A 79 4.81 0.61 3.32
CA VAL A 79 4.43 1.32 2.09
C VAL A 79 2.99 1.03 1.69
N VAL A 80 2.35 2.03 1.10
CA VAL A 80 1.07 1.89 0.39
C VAL A 80 1.38 1.88 -1.10
N CYS A 81 1.12 0.74 -1.76
CA CYS A 81 1.42 0.56 -3.18
C CYS A 81 0.37 -0.33 -3.87
N SER A 82 0.31 -0.27 -5.20
CA SER A 82 -0.51 -1.23 -5.95
C SER A 82 -0.04 -2.66 -5.70
N PRO A 83 -0.94 -3.65 -5.60
CA PRO A 83 -0.54 -5.05 -5.54
C PRO A 83 0.36 -5.48 -6.71
N GLN A 84 0.21 -4.84 -7.88
CA GLN A 84 1.06 -5.08 -9.06
C GLN A 84 2.52 -4.67 -8.86
N ASP A 85 2.82 -3.83 -7.87
CA ASP A 85 4.17 -3.34 -7.58
C ASP A 85 4.90 -4.22 -6.55
N LEU A 86 4.23 -5.20 -5.94
CA LEU A 86 4.79 -6.03 -4.88
C LEU A 86 6.01 -6.84 -5.32
N ARG A 87 6.03 -7.30 -6.58
CA ARG A 87 7.20 -8.01 -7.14
C ARG A 87 8.42 -7.10 -7.25
N LEU A 88 8.24 -5.84 -7.58
CA LEU A 88 9.33 -4.86 -7.58
C LEU A 88 9.78 -4.56 -6.15
N LEU A 89 8.85 -4.45 -5.22
CA LEU A 89 9.16 -4.25 -3.80
C LEU A 89 9.95 -5.43 -3.23
N ASP A 90 9.65 -6.69 -3.63
CA ASP A 90 10.42 -7.88 -3.22
C ASP A 90 11.88 -7.83 -3.64
N GLN A 91 12.21 -7.20 -4.77
CA GLN A 91 13.59 -7.03 -5.21
C GLN A 91 14.36 -6.03 -4.34
N ILE A 92 13.67 -5.03 -3.80
CA ILE A 92 14.25 -3.94 -3.01
C ILE A 92 14.28 -4.30 -1.53
N ASP A 93 13.23 -4.95 -1.04
CA ASP A 93 13.04 -5.40 0.34
C ASP A 93 12.84 -6.93 0.40
N PRO A 94 13.86 -7.74 0.06
CA PRO A 94 13.77 -9.21 0.04
C PRO A 94 13.52 -9.79 1.43
N GLY A 95 13.90 -9.09 2.48
CA GLY A 95 13.64 -9.47 3.87
C GLY A 95 12.22 -9.16 4.34
N ARG A 96 11.40 -8.54 3.48
CA ARG A 96 10.02 -8.14 3.77
C ARG A 96 9.88 -7.37 5.09
N THR A 97 10.77 -6.42 5.31
CA THR A 97 10.82 -5.61 6.52
C THR A 97 9.76 -4.51 6.53
N LEU A 98 9.31 -4.07 5.34
CA LEU A 98 8.27 -3.08 5.18
C LEU A 98 6.88 -3.73 5.17
N LEU A 99 5.96 -3.19 5.96
CA LEU A 99 4.55 -3.54 5.89
C LEU A 99 3.96 -3.13 4.53
N ARG A 100 3.27 -4.03 3.85
CA ARG A 100 2.75 -3.89 2.49
C ARG A 100 1.26 -3.66 2.52
N VAL A 101 0.84 -2.42 2.34
CA VAL A 101 -0.57 -2.01 2.37
C VAL A 101 -1.06 -1.79 0.95
N CYS A 102 -2.03 -2.57 0.51
CA CYS A 102 -2.46 -2.59 -0.89
C CYS A 102 -3.90 -2.09 -1.05
N PRO A 103 -4.08 -0.88 -1.61
CA PRO A 103 -5.37 -0.43 -2.15
C PRO A 103 -5.60 -1.01 -3.56
N GLY A 104 -6.76 -0.69 -4.15
CA GLY A 104 -7.08 -1.15 -5.50
C GLY A 104 -7.56 -2.59 -5.56
N ILE A 105 -8.02 -3.12 -4.44
CA ILE A 105 -8.58 -4.46 -4.36
C ILE A 105 -9.98 -4.48 -4.98
N ARG A 106 -10.25 -5.49 -5.81
CA ARG A 106 -11.53 -5.73 -6.47
C ARG A 106 -12.19 -6.98 -5.94
N GLY A 107 -13.51 -6.90 -5.74
CA GLY A 107 -14.34 -8.08 -5.50
C GLY A 107 -14.58 -8.87 -6.79
N TRP A 108 -14.95 -10.13 -6.63
CA TRP A 108 -15.29 -11.04 -7.73
C TRP A 108 -16.54 -10.55 -8.46
N LYS A 109 -16.44 -9.90 -9.61
CA LYS A 109 -17.47 -9.27 -10.47
C LYS A 109 -17.55 -7.75 -10.45
N ASP A 110 -16.55 -7.04 -9.95
CA ASP A 110 -16.55 -5.58 -10.03
C ASP A 110 -16.02 -5.08 -11.39
N ASP A 111 -16.74 -4.16 -12.02
CA ASP A 111 -16.31 -3.51 -13.25
C ASP A 111 -15.06 -2.64 -13.00
N LYS A 112 -14.17 -2.63 -14.00
CA LYS A 112 -12.97 -1.78 -14.03
C LYS A 112 -13.38 -0.34 -14.28
N MET A 113 -13.84 0.41 -13.25
CA MET A 113 -14.28 1.78 -13.46
C MET A 113 -13.10 2.77 -13.65
N ASP A 114 -12.48 3.24 -12.57
CA ASP A 114 -11.51 4.34 -12.60
C ASP A 114 -10.08 3.95 -12.19
N GLN A 115 -9.88 2.74 -11.69
CA GLN A 115 -8.56 2.25 -11.30
C GLN A 115 -8.00 1.31 -12.37
N GLN A 116 -6.92 1.74 -13.00
CA GLN A 116 -6.25 0.96 -14.05
C GLN A 116 -5.42 -0.21 -13.50
N ARG A 117 -5.01 -0.14 -12.22
CA ARG A 117 -4.10 -1.09 -11.57
C ARG A 117 -4.81 -1.77 -10.39
N THR A 118 -5.59 -2.80 -10.70
CA THR A 118 -6.39 -3.55 -9.73
C THR A 118 -6.01 -5.03 -9.71
N MET A 119 -6.28 -5.71 -8.59
CA MET A 119 -6.02 -7.13 -8.38
C MET A 119 -7.12 -7.70 -7.47
N SER A 120 -7.40 -8.99 -7.58
CA SER A 120 -8.31 -9.68 -6.65
C SER A 120 -7.68 -9.79 -5.26
N THR A 121 -8.51 -10.05 -4.26
CA THR A 121 -8.07 -10.28 -2.87
C THR A 121 -7.06 -11.43 -2.79
N ALA A 122 -7.39 -12.58 -3.40
CA ALA A 122 -6.54 -13.76 -3.38
C ALA A 122 -5.17 -13.52 -4.04
N GLU A 123 -5.17 -12.88 -5.21
CA GLU A 123 -3.92 -12.54 -5.90
C GLU A 123 -3.05 -11.59 -5.07
N ALA A 124 -3.63 -10.53 -4.49
CA ALA A 124 -2.89 -9.57 -3.68
C ALA A 124 -2.25 -10.22 -2.44
N VAL A 125 -2.99 -11.11 -1.75
CA VAL A 125 -2.46 -11.89 -0.62
C VAL A 125 -1.33 -12.82 -1.08
N SER A 126 -1.51 -13.54 -2.19
CA SER A 126 -0.49 -14.43 -2.74
C SER A 126 0.79 -13.72 -3.17
N GLU A 127 0.69 -12.47 -3.66
CA GLU A 127 1.85 -11.62 -3.99
C GLU A 127 2.49 -11.00 -2.73
N GLY A 128 1.93 -11.22 -1.53
CA GLY A 128 2.52 -10.83 -0.25
C GLY A 128 2.05 -9.52 0.33
N ALA A 129 0.84 -9.06 0.00
CA ALA A 129 0.20 -7.97 0.71
C ALA A 129 -0.06 -8.35 2.18
N ASN A 130 0.30 -7.47 3.13
CA ASN A 130 0.01 -7.66 4.55
C ASN A 130 -1.35 -7.10 4.93
N LEU A 131 -1.71 -5.94 4.39
CA LEU A 131 -2.98 -5.27 4.64
C LEU A 131 -3.65 -4.89 3.31
N LEU A 132 -4.95 -5.10 3.21
CA LEU A 132 -5.75 -4.75 2.05
C LEU A 132 -6.68 -3.58 2.38
N VAL A 133 -6.69 -2.56 1.52
CA VAL A 133 -7.64 -1.44 1.62
C VAL A 133 -8.77 -1.68 0.65
N VAL A 134 -9.93 -2.06 1.20
CA VAL A 134 -11.12 -2.44 0.42
C VAL A 134 -12.23 -1.43 0.67
N GLY A 135 -12.53 -0.61 -0.32
CA GLY A 135 -13.58 0.41 -0.27
C GLY A 135 -14.85 -0.05 -1.01
N ARG A 136 -14.99 0.38 -2.26
CA ARG A 136 -16.18 0.16 -3.11
C ARG A 136 -16.70 -1.29 -3.17
N PRO A 137 -15.87 -2.33 -3.20
CA PRO A 137 -16.35 -3.72 -3.17
C PRO A 137 -17.22 -4.04 -1.96
N ILE A 138 -17.07 -3.30 -0.86
CA ILE A 138 -17.87 -3.43 0.36
C ILE A 138 -18.96 -2.34 0.38
N VAL A 139 -18.54 -1.06 0.44
CA VAL A 139 -19.47 0.05 0.70
C VAL A 139 -20.41 0.37 -0.47
N GLY A 140 -20.10 -0.11 -1.67
CA GLY A 140 -20.96 0.01 -2.86
C GLY A 140 -22.06 -1.07 -2.96
N ARG A 141 -22.15 -1.98 -1.97
CA ARG A 141 -23.16 -3.04 -1.94
C ARG A 141 -24.28 -2.73 -0.96
N THR A 142 -25.51 -3.15 -1.30
CA THR A 142 -26.65 -3.07 -0.37
C THR A 142 -26.45 -3.96 0.86
N ASP A 143 -25.88 -5.15 0.67
CA ASP A 143 -25.47 -6.06 1.75
C ASP A 143 -23.94 -5.99 1.94
N TYR A 144 -23.48 -4.90 2.56
CA TYR A 144 -22.07 -4.64 2.81
C TYR A 144 -21.45 -5.64 3.81
N LEU A 145 -22.24 -6.18 4.72
CA LEU A 145 -21.76 -7.15 5.70
C LEU A 145 -21.43 -8.49 5.02
N ASN A 146 -22.31 -8.98 4.16
CA ASN A 146 -22.03 -10.17 3.37
C ASN A 146 -20.86 -9.97 2.42
N ALA A 147 -20.76 -8.78 1.78
CA ALA A 147 -19.61 -8.44 0.92
C ALA A 147 -18.27 -8.49 1.70
N ALA A 148 -18.22 -7.94 2.91
CA ALA A 148 -17.05 -8.01 3.77
C ALA A 148 -16.71 -9.47 4.16
N ASN A 149 -17.69 -10.27 4.53
CA ASN A 149 -17.50 -11.67 4.89
C ASN A 149 -16.97 -12.51 3.71
N LEU A 150 -17.44 -12.26 2.50
CA LEU A 150 -16.92 -12.94 1.30
C LEU A 150 -15.44 -12.66 1.09
N ILE A 151 -15.01 -11.42 1.27
CA ILE A 151 -13.59 -11.02 1.16
C ILE A 151 -12.75 -11.68 2.26
N LEU A 152 -13.22 -11.67 3.51
CA LEU A 152 -12.54 -12.32 4.62
C LEU A 152 -12.38 -13.83 4.40
N ASN A 153 -13.42 -14.50 3.87
CA ASN A 153 -13.35 -15.91 3.52
C ASN A 153 -12.34 -16.19 2.40
N GLU A 154 -12.24 -15.30 1.40
CA GLU A 154 -11.25 -15.41 0.33
C GLU A 154 -9.81 -15.29 0.88
N ILE A 155 -9.54 -14.31 1.75
CA ILE A 155 -8.26 -14.14 2.44
C ILE A 155 -7.89 -15.41 3.23
N SER A 156 -8.84 -15.93 4.03
CA SER A 156 -8.60 -17.09 4.88
C SER A 156 -8.24 -18.34 4.08
N ARG A 157 -8.93 -18.58 2.97
CA ARG A 157 -8.64 -19.72 2.07
C ARG A 157 -7.28 -19.60 1.41
N THR A 158 -6.92 -18.39 0.98
CA THR A 158 -5.61 -18.13 0.35
C THR A 158 -4.47 -18.35 1.35
N ASN A 159 -4.61 -17.88 2.59
CA ASN A 159 -3.60 -18.08 3.63
C ASN A 159 -3.44 -19.57 4.02
N GLN A 160 -4.51 -20.35 4.05
CA GLN A 160 -4.42 -21.79 4.30
C GLN A 160 -3.66 -22.50 3.17
N GLY A 161 -3.95 -22.18 1.91
CA GLY A 161 -3.22 -22.75 0.77
C GLY A 161 -1.74 -22.36 0.69
N ILE A 162 -1.33 -21.25 1.30
CA ILE A 162 0.09 -20.85 1.39
C ILE A 162 0.80 -21.59 2.54
N ALA A 163 0.09 -21.92 3.62
CA ALA A 163 0.66 -22.63 4.78
C ALA A 163 0.87 -24.13 4.51
N ASP A 164 0.23 -24.68 3.47
CA ASP A 164 0.29 -26.11 3.10
C ASP A 164 1.38 -26.41 2.03
N ILE A 165 2.18 -25.39 1.59
CA ILE A 165 3.31 -25.53 0.64
C ILE A 165 4.65 -25.42 1.39
#